data_2b6d6fdfd6549e2442d8cd6d0ee73fe3
#
_entry.id   2b6d6fdfd6549e2442d8cd6d0ee73fe3
#
_cell.length_a   1.000
_cell.length_b   1.000
_cell.length_c   1.000
_cell.angle_alpha   90.00
_cell.angle_beta   90.00
_cell.angle_gamma   90.00
#
_symmetry.space_group_name_H-M   'P 1'
#
loop_
_entity.id
_entity.type
_entity.pdbx_description
1 polymer ?
#
loop_
_entity_poly.entity_id
_entity_poly.type
_entity_poly.pdbx_seq_one_letter_code
_entity_poly.pdbx_strand_id
1 'polypeptide(L)'
;MDDENREITASPVEVARELMQADKHHLMDDDIFYFIDKALRDAYYQLQDPMASYELGCLYYYERYNHVNYKKAFKYFSKEINIGDSNVLVGECYFYGRGVEQSYKDAYFNLVKSALTDDSAHALYLLGDMYLNGYFVEQDIPEAKDLYWHALSVADQIDAPSRIKAEIHYRIGMDYYHRPNTIDNLTVALKAFNTTELLLLEVMNEGNPSLIHRIHKIRQTQMEVKECIDEFILTPLEPLN
;
A
#
# COMPACT_ATOMS: atom_id res chain seq x y z
N MET A 1 18.78 28.25 -38.86
CA MET A 1 19.13 29.12 -37.76
C MET A 1 17.81 29.54 -37.16
N ASP A 2 17.48 28.85 -36.09
CA ASP A 2 16.86 29.31 -34.85
C ASP A 2 16.25 28.08 -34.16
N ASP A 3 17.18 27.23 -33.74
CA ASP A 3 16.90 26.08 -32.86
C ASP A 3 17.64 26.34 -31.55
N GLU A 4 17.29 27.47 -30.90
CA GLU A 4 17.88 27.83 -29.62
C GLU A 4 16.79 28.27 -28.64
N ASN A 5 16.83 27.60 -27.44
CA ASN A 5 16.12 27.95 -26.22
C ASN A 5 14.62 27.57 -26.14
N ARG A 6 14.29 26.33 -26.24
CA ARG A 6 13.28 25.80 -25.32
C ARG A 6 14.00 25.48 -24.00
N GLU A 7 14.08 26.44 -23.09
CA GLU A 7 14.14 26.13 -21.67
C GLU A 7 12.93 25.25 -21.37
N ILE A 8 13.17 23.95 -21.24
CA ILE A 8 12.17 23.01 -20.70
C ILE A 8 12.11 23.35 -19.22
N THR A 9 11.30 24.35 -18.86
CA THR A 9 10.97 24.60 -17.47
C THR A 9 10.05 23.46 -17.05
N ALA A 10 10.54 22.60 -16.14
CA ALA A 10 9.74 21.53 -15.54
C ALA A 10 8.42 22.11 -15.03
N SER A 11 7.33 21.35 -15.22
CA SER A 11 6.02 21.79 -14.72
C SER A 11 6.03 21.88 -13.19
N PRO A 12 5.21 22.74 -12.57
CA PRO A 12 5.12 22.81 -11.11
C PRO A 12 4.83 21.44 -10.46
N VAL A 13 4.11 20.55 -11.15
CA VAL A 13 3.81 19.20 -10.68
C VAL A 13 5.06 18.31 -10.73
N GLU A 14 5.87 18.41 -11.80
CA GLU A 14 7.13 17.67 -11.90
C GLU A 14 8.13 18.11 -10.84
N VAL A 15 8.29 19.43 -10.63
CA VAL A 15 9.15 19.97 -9.56
C VAL A 15 8.68 19.50 -8.18
N ALA A 16 7.37 19.59 -7.92
CA ALA A 16 6.81 19.12 -6.66
C ALA A 16 7.07 17.63 -6.45
N ARG A 17 6.89 16.80 -7.47
CA ARG A 17 7.15 15.36 -7.44
C ARG A 17 8.61 15.04 -7.18
N GLU A 18 9.53 15.74 -7.86
CA GLU A 18 10.96 15.58 -7.63
C GLU A 18 11.36 15.93 -6.18
N LEU A 19 10.83 17.04 -5.64
CA LEU A 19 11.05 17.43 -4.24
C LEU A 19 10.48 16.38 -3.27
N MET A 20 9.29 15.87 -3.54
CA MET A 20 8.66 14.82 -2.74
C MET A 20 9.46 13.51 -2.78
N GLN A 21 10.06 13.17 -3.93
CA GLN A 21 10.90 11.97 -4.09
C GLN A 21 12.30 12.15 -3.48
N ALA A 22 12.85 13.36 -3.53
CA ALA A 22 14.16 13.66 -2.95
C ALA A 22 14.16 13.60 -1.41
N ASP A 23 13.01 13.78 -0.79
CA ASP A 23 12.84 13.68 0.66
C ASP A 23 12.78 12.22 1.15
N LYS A 24 13.88 11.49 0.92
CA LYS A 24 14.00 10.07 1.34
C LYS A 24 14.16 9.88 2.86
N HIS A 25 14.38 10.96 3.64
CA HIS A 25 14.75 10.85 5.05
C HIS A 25 13.87 11.68 5.98
N HIS A 26 12.65 12.07 5.59
CA HIS A 26 11.74 12.95 6.36
C HIS A 26 12.41 14.27 6.80
N LEU A 27 13.23 14.83 5.94
CA LEU A 27 13.88 16.12 6.17
C LEU A 27 13.07 17.28 5.58
N MET A 28 11.88 16.99 5.06
CA MET A 28 11.00 18.03 4.55
C MET A 28 10.61 18.93 5.72
N ASP A 29 11.21 20.10 5.77
CA ASP A 29 10.79 21.13 6.70
C ASP A 29 9.46 21.76 6.26
N ASP A 30 8.86 22.53 7.15
CA ASP A 30 7.59 23.17 6.90
C ASP A 30 7.63 24.09 5.67
N ASP A 31 8.75 24.76 5.41
CA ASP A 31 8.90 25.69 4.29
C ASP A 31 8.85 24.93 2.95
N ILE A 32 9.53 23.81 2.85
CA ILE A 32 9.49 22.93 1.65
C ILE A 32 8.08 22.36 1.46
N PHE A 33 7.46 21.87 2.55
CA PHE A 33 6.09 21.38 2.48
C PHE A 33 5.12 22.44 1.96
N TYR A 34 5.16 23.65 2.52
CA TYR A 34 4.28 24.73 2.10
C TYR A 34 4.58 25.23 0.68
N PHE A 35 5.83 25.16 0.26
CA PHE A 35 6.20 25.46 -1.13
C PHE A 35 5.55 24.46 -2.10
N ILE A 36 5.67 23.15 -1.82
CA ILE A 36 5.07 22.07 -2.63
C ILE A 36 3.55 22.21 -2.64
N ASP A 37 2.93 22.37 -1.47
CA ASP A 37 1.47 22.53 -1.35
C ASP A 37 0.96 23.71 -2.18
N LYS A 38 1.66 24.85 -2.13
CA LYS A 38 1.32 26.03 -2.92
C LYS A 38 1.48 25.78 -4.42
N ALA A 39 2.62 25.23 -4.85
CA ALA A 39 2.90 24.96 -6.25
C ALA A 39 1.86 23.99 -6.86
N LEU A 40 1.51 22.93 -6.14
CA LEU A 40 0.49 21.98 -6.58
C LEU A 40 -0.91 22.61 -6.62
N ARG A 41 -1.26 23.45 -5.64
CA ARG A 41 -2.55 24.19 -5.68
C ARG A 41 -2.62 25.18 -6.84
N ASP A 42 -1.55 25.90 -7.10
CA ASP A 42 -1.49 26.82 -8.24
C ASP A 42 -1.61 26.04 -9.56
N ALA A 43 -0.93 24.90 -9.70
CA ALA A 43 -1.08 24.01 -10.85
C ALA A 43 -2.53 23.52 -11.01
N TYR A 44 -3.17 23.10 -9.94
CA TYR A 44 -4.55 22.59 -9.99
C TYR A 44 -5.56 23.71 -10.33
N TYR A 45 -5.51 24.84 -9.61
CA TYR A 45 -6.55 25.87 -9.73
C TYR A 45 -6.32 26.85 -10.89
N GLN A 46 -5.06 27.15 -11.24
CA GLN A 46 -4.74 28.15 -12.28
C GLN A 46 -4.43 27.49 -13.62
N LEU A 47 -3.70 26.36 -13.63
CA LEU A 47 -3.31 25.65 -14.84
C LEU A 47 -4.27 24.51 -15.19
N GLN A 48 -5.23 24.20 -14.29
CA GLN A 48 -6.20 23.11 -14.44
C GLN A 48 -5.53 21.75 -14.69
N ASP A 49 -4.38 21.51 -14.05
CA ASP A 49 -3.66 20.24 -14.12
C ASP A 49 -4.30 19.23 -13.17
N PRO A 50 -4.98 18.19 -13.69
CA PRO A 50 -5.65 17.22 -12.83
C PRO A 50 -4.68 16.34 -12.02
N MET A 51 -3.42 16.15 -12.51
CA MET A 51 -2.40 15.41 -11.79
C MET A 51 -2.01 16.11 -10.48
N ALA A 52 -2.08 17.45 -10.43
CA ALA A 52 -1.82 18.20 -9.21
C ALA A 52 -2.81 17.86 -8.08
N SER A 53 -4.05 17.50 -8.40
CA SER A 53 -5.02 17.02 -7.39
C SER A 53 -4.57 15.69 -6.77
N TYR A 54 -4.12 14.76 -7.59
CA TYR A 54 -3.58 13.48 -7.11
C TYR A 54 -2.37 13.68 -6.20
N GLU A 55 -1.40 14.48 -6.63
CA GLU A 55 -0.18 14.76 -5.83
C GLU A 55 -0.50 15.50 -4.52
N LEU A 56 -1.47 16.44 -4.51
CA LEU A 56 -1.97 17.04 -3.27
C LEU A 56 -2.60 16.01 -2.34
N GLY A 57 -3.36 15.07 -2.90
CA GLY A 57 -3.89 13.95 -2.15
C GLY A 57 -2.77 13.14 -1.48
N CYS A 58 -1.75 12.77 -2.24
CA CYS A 58 -0.58 12.03 -1.74
C CYS A 58 0.18 12.81 -0.66
N LEU A 59 0.41 14.11 -0.87
CA LEU A 59 1.10 14.99 0.07
C LEU A 59 0.44 15.02 1.45
N TYR A 60 -0.91 14.97 1.50
CA TYR A 60 -1.67 14.95 2.75
C TYR A 60 -1.98 13.56 3.27
N TYR A 61 -1.80 12.50 2.46
CA TYR A 61 -2.15 11.14 2.82
C TYR A 61 -1.01 10.39 3.51
N TYR A 62 0.22 10.53 3.01
CA TYR A 62 1.35 9.74 3.46
C TYR A 62 2.05 10.39 4.66
N GLU A 63 2.25 9.59 5.72
CA GLU A 63 2.90 10.01 6.98
C GLU A 63 4.34 10.49 6.76
N ARG A 64 4.99 10.03 5.70
CA ARG A 64 6.37 10.41 5.35
C ARG A 64 6.57 11.93 5.17
N TYR A 65 5.50 12.68 4.91
CA TYR A 65 5.58 14.15 4.76
C TYR A 65 5.25 14.92 6.03
N ASN A 66 5.01 14.22 7.15
CA ASN A 66 4.76 14.77 8.48
C ASN A 66 3.58 15.76 8.62
N HIS A 67 2.74 15.87 7.59
CA HIS A 67 1.59 16.80 7.53
C HIS A 67 0.28 16.05 7.19
N VAL A 68 0.06 14.91 7.82
CA VAL A 68 -1.11 14.06 7.54
C VAL A 68 -2.42 14.81 7.77
N ASN A 69 -3.25 14.84 6.73
CA ASN A 69 -4.61 15.35 6.78
C ASN A 69 -5.52 14.55 5.85
N TYR A 70 -6.05 13.45 6.35
CA TYR A 70 -6.90 12.55 5.55
C TYR A 70 -8.14 13.22 4.96
N LYS A 71 -8.72 14.26 5.62
CA LYS A 71 -9.85 15.01 5.04
C LYS A 71 -9.45 15.77 3.78
N LYS A 72 -8.27 16.41 3.79
CA LYS A 72 -7.74 17.06 2.59
C LYS A 72 -7.37 16.04 1.53
N ALA A 73 -6.71 14.95 1.91
CA ALA A 73 -6.34 13.88 1.01
C ALA A 73 -7.55 13.31 0.27
N PHE A 74 -8.57 12.87 1.01
CA PHE A 74 -9.82 12.37 0.44
C PHE A 74 -10.48 13.39 -0.50
N LYS A 75 -10.55 14.66 -0.09
CA LYS A 75 -11.11 15.74 -0.92
C LYS A 75 -10.39 15.86 -2.26
N TYR A 76 -9.06 15.75 -2.28
CA TYR A 76 -8.28 15.88 -3.50
C TYR A 76 -8.36 14.62 -4.37
N PHE A 77 -8.25 13.41 -3.82
CA PHE A 77 -8.43 12.17 -4.58
C PHE A 77 -9.81 12.07 -5.22
N SER A 78 -10.87 12.50 -4.51
CA SER A 78 -12.25 12.43 -4.98
C SER A 78 -12.57 13.41 -6.10
N LYS A 79 -11.75 14.42 -6.35
CA LYS A 79 -11.98 15.39 -7.42
C LYS A 79 -11.62 14.83 -8.79
N GLU A 80 -10.51 14.12 -8.88
CA GLU A 80 -9.95 13.59 -10.13
C GLU A 80 -9.78 12.06 -9.99
N ILE A 81 -10.90 11.39 -9.81
CA ILE A 81 -10.95 9.98 -9.41
C ILE A 81 -10.31 9.01 -10.42
N ASN A 82 -10.08 9.42 -11.67
CA ASN A 82 -9.46 8.59 -12.71
C ASN A 82 -8.00 8.93 -12.97
N ILE A 83 -7.37 9.75 -12.11
CA ILE A 83 -5.98 10.16 -12.27
C ILE A 83 -5.10 9.40 -11.28
N GLY A 84 -4.00 8.83 -11.78
CA GLY A 84 -3.11 8.00 -10.97
C GLY A 84 -3.87 6.92 -10.22
N ASP A 85 -3.49 6.65 -8.98
CA ASP A 85 -4.13 5.66 -8.11
C ASP A 85 -5.35 6.22 -7.33
N SER A 86 -5.97 7.33 -7.78
CA SER A 86 -7.04 8.01 -7.04
C SER A 86 -8.21 7.08 -6.71
N ASN A 87 -8.63 6.20 -7.64
CA ASN A 87 -9.72 5.24 -7.39
C ASN A 87 -9.41 4.33 -6.19
N VAL A 88 -8.24 3.70 -6.17
CA VAL A 88 -7.88 2.78 -5.08
C VAL A 88 -7.69 3.54 -3.77
N LEU A 89 -7.12 4.76 -3.78
CA LEU A 89 -6.92 5.56 -2.58
C LEU A 89 -8.24 6.10 -2.02
N VAL A 90 -9.22 6.43 -2.87
CA VAL A 90 -10.60 6.73 -2.43
C VAL A 90 -11.24 5.48 -1.82
N GLY A 91 -11.09 4.32 -2.45
CA GLY A 91 -11.54 3.04 -1.92
C GLY A 91 -10.91 2.73 -0.56
N GLU A 92 -9.60 2.93 -0.40
CA GLU A 92 -8.88 2.77 0.87
C GLU A 92 -9.36 3.76 1.94
N CYS A 93 -9.65 5.02 1.56
CA CYS A 93 -10.21 6.00 2.48
C CYS A 93 -11.57 5.55 3.03
N TYR A 94 -12.46 5.04 2.19
CA TYR A 94 -13.74 4.48 2.63
C TYR A 94 -13.56 3.20 3.45
N PHE A 95 -12.61 2.34 3.09
CA PHE A 95 -12.35 1.08 3.78
C PHE A 95 -11.92 1.30 5.24
N TYR A 96 -11.04 2.26 5.48
CA TYR A 96 -10.50 2.57 6.82
C TYR A 96 -11.18 3.76 7.52
N GLY A 97 -12.08 4.49 6.86
CA GLY A 97 -12.66 5.72 7.40
C GLY A 97 -11.66 6.88 7.44
N ARG A 98 -10.70 6.93 6.53
CA ARG A 98 -9.66 7.98 6.48
C ARG A 98 -10.17 9.24 5.81
N GLY A 99 -10.51 10.25 6.60
CA GLY A 99 -10.99 11.55 6.11
C GLY A 99 -12.43 11.58 5.62
N VAL A 100 -13.12 10.46 5.65
CA VAL A 100 -14.52 10.22 5.30
C VAL A 100 -15.10 9.21 6.27
N GLU A 101 -16.43 9.16 6.41
CA GLU A 101 -17.10 8.10 7.15
C GLU A 101 -16.83 6.74 6.50
N GLN A 102 -16.53 5.72 7.31
CA GLN A 102 -16.27 4.38 6.82
C GLN A 102 -17.48 3.82 6.08
N SER A 103 -17.25 3.32 4.87
CA SER A 103 -18.30 2.70 4.05
C SER A 103 -17.70 1.56 3.23
N TYR A 104 -17.90 0.32 3.68
CA TYR A 104 -17.43 -0.85 2.92
C TYR A 104 -18.10 -0.98 1.55
N LYS A 105 -19.34 -0.48 1.42
CA LYS A 105 -20.04 -0.42 0.12
C LYS A 105 -19.28 0.48 -0.86
N ASP A 106 -18.98 1.72 -0.46
CA ASP A 106 -18.30 2.67 -1.33
C ASP A 106 -16.84 2.25 -1.57
N ALA A 107 -16.19 1.65 -0.55
CA ALA A 107 -14.88 1.02 -0.73
C ALA A 107 -14.93 -0.04 -1.82
N TYR A 108 -15.87 -0.98 -1.76
CA TYR A 108 -15.99 -2.08 -2.72
C TYR A 108 -16.08 -1.58 -4.16
N PHE A 109 -16.98 -0.63 -4.44
CA PHE A 109 -17.16 -0.14 -5.80
C PHE A 109 -15.94 0.59 -6.37
N ASN A 110 -15.24 1.37 -5.54
CA ASN A 110 -14.00 2.04 -5.96
C ASN A 110 -12.86 1.03 -6.18
N LEU A 111 -12.73 0.03 -5.30
CA LEU A 111 -11.72 -1.02 -5.41
C LEU A 111 -11.96 -1.92 -6.62
N VAL A 112 -13.20 -2.38 -6.86
CA VAL A 112 -13.55 -3.16 -8.06
C VAL A 112 -13.26 -2.38 -9.33
N LYS A 113 -13.61 -1.08 -9.36
CA LYS A 113 -13.28 -0.23 -10.50
C LYS A 113 -11.77 -0.21 -10.75
N SER A 114 -10.95 0.04 -9.73
CA SER A 114 -9.50 0.09 -9.89
C SER A 114 -8.90 -1.27 -10.26
N ALA A 115 -9.43 -2.38 -9.73
CA ALA A 115 -8.99 -3.72 -10.11
C ALA A 115 -9.28 -4.04 -11.58
N LEU A 116 -10.44 -3.59 -12.11
CA LEU A 116 -10.86 -3.87 -13.49
C LEU A 116 -10.24 -2.94 -14.53
N THR A 117 -9.96 -1.66 -14.18
CA THR A 117 -9.43 -0.69 -15.15
C THR A 117 -7.91 -0.65 -15.17
N ASP A 118 -7.28 -0.83 -14.02
CA ASP A 118 -5.86 -0.54 -13.81
C ASP A 118 -5.07 -1.79 -13.39
N ASP A 119 -5.74 -2.94 -13.28
CA ASP A 119 -5.16 -4.19 -12.74
C ASP A 119 -4.39 -3.94 -11.44
N SER A 120 -5.01 -3.18 -10.52
CA SER A 120 -4.34 -2.65 -9.34
C SER A 120 -4.12 -3.73 -8.28
N ALA A 121 -2.86 -4.10 -8.06
CA ALA A 121 -2.47 -5.01 -6.98
C ALA A 121 -2.95 -4.50 -5.60
N HIS A 122 -2.97 -3.18 -5.39
CA HIS A 122 -3.47 -2.55 -4.18
C HIS A 122 -4.98 -2.79 -4.00
N ALA A 123 -5.77 -2.61 -5.07
CA ALA A 123 -7.21 -2.86 -5.03
C ALA A 123 -7.51 -4.35 -4.80
N LEU A 124 -6.78 -5.24 -5.48
CA LEU A 124 -6.96 -6.69 -5.37
C LEU A 124 -6.77 -7.19 -3.94
N TYR A 125 -5.71 -6.78 -3.23
CA TYR A 125 -5.54 -7.26 -1.86
C TYR A 125 -6.58 -6.69 -0.88
N LEU A 126 -7.05 -5.45 -1.07
CA LEU A 126 -8.12 -4.88 -0.25
C LEU A 126 -9.47 -5.58 -0.52
N LEU A 127 -9.76 -5.97 -1.78
CA LEU A 127 -10.90 -6.81 -2.10
C LEU A 127 -10.77 -8.19 -1.42
N GLY A 128 -9.57 -8.76 -1.41
CA GLY A 128 -9.29 -9.98 -0.65
C GLY A 128 -9.62 -9.84 0.84
N ASP A 129 -9.26 -8.70 1.47
CA ASP A 129 -9.65 -8.41 2.86
C ASP A 129 -11.17 -8.32 3.04
N MET A 130 -11.90 -7.79 2.03
CA MET A 130 -13.36 -7.70 2.09
C MET A 130 -14.01 -9.08 2.02
N TYR A 131 -13.57 -9.96 1.14
CA TYR A 131 -14.05 -11.35 1.07
C TYR A 131 -13.65 -12.17 2.28
N LEU A 132 -12.41 -12.00 2.79
CA LEU A 132 -11.95 -12.70 3.99
C LEU A 132 -12.82 -12.42 5.22
N ASN A 133 -13.27 -11.16 5.37
CA ASN A 133 -14.00 -10.71 6.55
C ASN A 133 -15.52 -10.57 6.33
N GLY A 134 -16.02 -10.75 5.12
CA GLY A 134 -17.43 -10.55 4.79
C GLY A 134 -17.84 -9.06 4.85
N TYR A 135 -16.95 -8.13 4.50
CA TYR A 135 -17.24 -6.71 4.51
C TYR A 135 -18.01 -6.30 3.26
N PHE A 136 -19.29 -6.00 3.39
CA PHE A 136 -20.24 -5.67 2.31
C PHE A 136 -20.54 -6.84 1.34
N VAL A 137 -19.65 -7.80 1.21
CA VAL A 137 -19.80 -9.03 0.41
C VAL A 137 -19.98 -10.23 1.34
N GLU A 138 -20.54 -11.33 0.85
CA GLU A 138 -20.55 -12.58 1.60
C GLU A 138 -19.11 -13.07 1.79
N GLN A 139 -18.82 -13.60 2.98
CA GLN A 139 -17.49 -14.12 3.29
C GLN A 139 -17.14 -15.28 2.37
N ASP A 140 -16.02 -15.17 1.67
CA ASP A 140 -15.46 -16.19 0.79
C ASP A 140 -13.95 -16.28 0.95
N ILE A 141 -13.52 -17.24 1.78
CA ILE A 141 -12.09 -17.43 2.07
C ILE A 141 -11.31 -17.92 0.85
N PRO A 142 -11.79 -18.87 0.04
CA PRO A 142 -11.18 -19.22 -1.26
C PRO A 142 -10.95 -18.00 -2.15
N GLU A 143 -11.98 -17.19 -2.41
CA GLU A 143 -11.89 -15.99 -3.24
C GLU A 143 -10.87 -15.00 -2.69
N ALA A 144 -10.86 -14.77 -1.36
CA ALA A 144 -9.87 -13.90 -0.72
C ALA A 144 -8.42 -14.34 -1.02
N LYS A 145 -8.15 -15.65 -0.96
CA LYS A 145 -6.83 -16.22 -1.26
C LYS A 145 -6.44 -16.02 -2.71
N ASP A 146 -7.35 -16.30 -3.63
CA ASP A 146 -7.11 -16.14 -5.06
C ASP A 146 -6.81 -14.68 -5.39
N LEU A 147 -7.51 -13.74 -4.75
CA LEU A 147 -7.25 -12.30 -4.88
C LEU A 147 -5.86 -11.90 -4.32
N TYR A 148 -5.39 -12.48 -3.22
CA TYR A 148 -4.05 -12.18 -2.71
C TYR A 148 -2.95 -12.71 -3.64
N TRP A 149 -3.11 -13.90 -4.20
CA TRP A 149 -2.15 -14.44 -5.16
C TRP A 149 -2.18 -13.69 -6.48
N HIS A 150 -3.36 -13.28 -6.95
CA HIS A 150 -3.47 -12.40 -8.11
C HIS A 150 -2.79 -11.05 -7.86
N ALA A 151 -3.06 -10.43 -6.70
CA ALA A 151 -2.39 -9.20 -6.29
C ALA A 151 -0.86 -9.32 -6.30
N LEU A 152 -0.31 -10.44 -5.81
CA LEU A 152 1.13 -10.70 -5.84
C LEU A 152 1.66 -10.80 -7.27
N SER A 153 0.98 -11.58 -8.12
CA SER A 153 1.36 -11.72 -9.53
C SER A 153 1.41 -10.38 -10.26
N VAL A 154 0.39 -9.54 -10.05
CA VAL A 154 0.34 -8.19 -10.62
C VAL A 154 1.46 -7.32 -10.06
N ALA A 155 1.64 -7.33 -8.73
CA ALA A 155 2.66 -6.52 -8.06
C ALA A 155 4.08 -6.84 -8.54
N ASP A 156 4.36 -8.11 -8.87
CA ASP A 156 5.66 -8.54 -9.41
C ASP A 156 5.83 -8.11 -10.87
N GLN A 157 4.76 -8.17 -11.67
CA GLN A 157 4.79 -7.79 -13.10
C GLN A 157 5.06 -6.29 -13.30
N ILE A 158 4.46 -5.44 -12.47
CA ILE A 158 4.58 -3.98 -12.58
C ILE A 158 5.71 -3.41 -11.71
N ASP A 159 6.45 -4.25 -11.00
CA ASP A 159 7.40 -3.85 -9.96
C ASP A 159 6.79 -2.86 -8.96
N ALA A 160 5.66 -3.25 -8.38
CA ALA A 160 4.91 -2.42 -7.45
C ALA A 160 5.76 -1.95 -6.25
N PRO A 161 5.43 -0.80 -5.65
CA PRO A 161 6.14 -0.29 -4.48
C PRO A 161 6.25 -1.31 -3.35
N SER A 162 7.40 -1.34 -2.67
CA SER A 162 7.71 -2.27 -1.56
C SER A 162 6.62 -2.29 -0.48
N ARG A 163 5.95 -1.15 -0.24
CA ARG A 163 4.81 -1.08 0.69
C ARG A 163 3.65 -1.99 0.23
N ILE A 164 3.30 -1.99 -1.04
CA ILE A 164 2.20 -2.82 -1.58
C ILE A 164 2.58 -4.30 -1.54
N LYS A 165 3.78 -4.64 -1.98
CA LYS A 165 4.30 -6.01 -1.89
C LYS A 165 4.32 -6.52 -0.45
N ALA A 166 4.74 -5.69 0.52
CA ALA A 166 4.74 -6.05 1.94
C ALA A 166 3.32 -6.36 2.47
N GLU A 167 2.31 -5.56 2.07
CA GLU A 167 0.92 -5.79 2.46
C GLU A 167 0.40 -7.12 1.94
N ILE A 168 0.74 -7.48 0.72
CA ILE A 168 0.31 -8.73 0.08
C ILE A 168 1.00 -9.93 0.74
N HIS A 169 2.33 -9.90 0.89
CA HIS A 169 3.08 -10.96 1.56
C HIS A 169 2.63 -11.20 3.00
N TYR A 170 2.32 -10.14 3.74
CA TYR A 170 1.77 -10.26 5.09
C TYR A 170 0.46 -11.07 5.10
N ARG A 171 -0.47 -10.80 4.18
CA ARG A 171 -1.76 -11.50 4.08
C ARG A 171 -1.59 -12.96 3.68
N ILE A 172 -0.73 -13.23 2.72
CA ILE A 172 -0.37 -14.61 2.36
C ILE A 172 0.25 -15.34 3.58
N GLY A 173 1.17 -14.69 4.29
CA GLY A 173 1.77 -15.25 5.50
C GLY A 173 0.72 -15.58 6.57
N MET A 174 -0.21 -14.66 6.83
CA MET A 174 -1.30 -14.87 7.79
C MET A 174 -2.26 -15.99 7.36
N ASP A 175 -2.60 -16.07 6.07
CA ASP A 175 -3.43 -17.16 5.57
C ASP A 175 -2.78 -18.53 5.83
N TYR A 176 -1.50 -18.69 5.49
CA TYR A 176 -0.80 -19.94 5.73
C TYR A 176 -0.56 -20.24 7.21
N TYR A 177 -0.32 -19.24 8.04
CA TYR A 177 -0.15 -19.39 9.49
C TYR A 177 -1.42 -19.88 10.18
N HIS A 178 -2.60 -19.52 9.70
CA HIS A 178 -3.89 -19.97 10.24
C HIS A 178 -4.40 -21.29 9.65
N ARG A 179 -3.68 -21.88 8.69
CA ARG A 179 -3.98 -23.25 8.21
C ARG A 179 -3.54 -24.31 9.22
N PRO A 180 -3.98 -25.58 9.04
CA PRO A 180 -3.46 -26.68 9.86
C PRO A 180 -1.93 -26.66 9.92
N ASN A 181 -1.39 -26.87 11.10
CA ASN A 181 0.06 -26.89 11.33
C ASN A 181 0.69 -28.07 10.57
N THR A 182 1.20 -27.78 9.39
CA THR A 182 2.06 -28.66 8.59
C THR A 182 3.37 -27.95 8.31
N ILE A 183 4.44 -28.71 8.14
CA ILE A 183 5.76 -28.12 7.83
C ILE A 183 5.72 -27.25 6.58
N ASP A 184 4.92 -27.66 5.58
CA ASP A 184 4.77 -26.92 4.33
C ASP A 184 4.07 -25.58 4.55
N ASN A 185 2.93 -25.56 5.26
CA ASN A 185 2.20 -24.33 5.55
C ASN A 185 3.04 -23.37 6.40
N LEU A 186 3.68 -23.86 7.45
CA LEU A 186 4.56 -23.04 8.32
C LEU A 186 5.77 -22.51 7.56
N THR A 187 6.33 -23.28 6.64
CA THR A 187 7.45 -22.84 5.81
C THR A 187 7.03 -21.72 4.86
N VAL A 188 5.85 -21.82 4.23
CA VAL A 188 5.32 -20.74 3.35
C VAL A 188 5.02 -19.48 4.17
N ALA A 189 4.39 -19.63 5.35
CA ALA A 189 4.12 -18.52 6.26
C ALA A 189 5.42 -17.80 6.66
N LEU A 190 6.44 -18.55 7.08
CA LEU A 190 7.72 -18.00 7.49
C LEU A 190 8.42 -17.24 6.33
N LYS A 191 8.42 -17.80 5.11
CA LYS A 191 8.97 -17.11 3.93
C LYS A 191 8.24 -15.80 3.65
N ALA A 192 6.91 -15.81 3.70
CA ALA A 192 6.11 -14.62 3.45
C ALA A 192 6.37 -13.54 4.51
N PHE A 193 6.46 -13.88 5.79
CA PHE A 193 6.80 -12.92 6.86
C PHE A 193 8.23 -12.39 6.75
N ASN A 194 9.20 -13.22 6.36
CA ASN A 194 10.57 -12.76 6.10
C ASN A 194 10.60 -11.74 4.96
N THR A 195 9.89 -12.01 3.86
CA THR A 195 9.78 -11.06 2.74
C THR A 195 9.07 -9.78 3.18
N THR A 196 7.99 -9.88 3.96
CA THR A 196 7.29 -8.72 4.51
C THR A 196 8.23 -7.85 5.35
N GLU A 197 9.03 -8.45 6.24
CA GLU A 197 9.99 -7.71 7.07
C GLU A 197 11.01 -6.96 6.21
N LEU A 198 11.62 -7.62 5.22
CA LEU A 198 12.61 -6.99 4.34
C LEU A 198 12.02 -5.80 3.60
N LEU A 199 10.83 -5.97 3.00
CA LEU A 199 10.14 -4.90 2.29
C LEU A 199 9.75 -3.73 3.21
N LEU A 200 9.31 -3.99 4.45
CA LEU A 200 9.02 -2.93 5.41
C LEU A 200 10.28 -2.21 5.89
N LEU A 201 11.42 -2.90 5.98
CA LEU A 201 12.70 -2.26 6.28
C LEU A 201 13.14 -1.33 5.14
N GLU A 202 12.89 -1.70 3.87
CA GLU A 202 13.10 -0.83 2.72
C GLU A 202 12.24 0.43 2.83
N VAL A 203 10.91 0.29 3.05
CA VAL A 203 9.99 1.42 3.22
C VAL A 203 10.38 2.29 4.43
N MET A 204 10.85 1.68 5.52
CA MET A 204 11.33 2.43 6.68
C MET A 204 12.60 3.22 6.36
N ASN A 205 13.51 2.65 5.59
CA ASN A 205 14.74 3.31 5.14
C ASN A 205 14.45 4.45 4.13
N GLU A 206 13.33 4.36 3.41
CA GLU A 206 12.81 5.45 2.58
C GLU A 206 12.16 6.57 3.39
N GLY A 207 12.21 6.48 4.73
CA GLY A 207 11.80 7.53 5.63
C GLY A 207 10.42 7.35 6.28
N ASN A 208 10.00 6.14 6.61
CA ASN A 208 8.76 5.89 7.37
C ASN A 208 9.03 5.16 8.71
N PRO A 209 9.50 5.88 9.75
CA PRO A 209 9.85 5.27 11.04
C PRO A 209 8.65 4.70 11.81
N SER A 210 7.42 5.09 11.48
CA SER A 210 6.21 4.59 12.15
C SER A 210 6.04 3.07 12.01
N LEU A 211 6.67 2.46 11.00
CA LEU A 211 6.62 1.03 10.73
C LEU A 211 7.35 0.15 11.74
N ILE A 212 8.15 0.73 12.65
CA ILE A 212 8.95 -0.05 13.62
C ILE A 212 8.09 -0.99 14.47
N HIS A 213 6.91 -0.55 14.93
CA HIS A 213 6.01 -1.38 15.71
C HIS A 213 5.47 -2.57 14.89
N ARG A 214 5.21 -2.35 13.62
CA ARG A 214 4.75 -3.39 12.71
C ARG A 214 5.83 -4.44 12.45
N ILE A 215 7.07 -3.99 12.25
CA ILE A 215 8.22 -4.89 12.10
C ILE A 215 8.40 -5.74 13.37
N HIS A 216 8.29 -5.15 14.56
CA HIS A 216 8.36 -5.91 15.82
C HIS A 216 7.27 -6.98 15.91
N LYS A 217 6.03 -6.67 15.53
CA LYS A 217 4.94 -7.65 15.51
C LYS A 217 5.21 -8.80 14.53
N ILE A 218 5.73 -8.50 13.35
CA ILE A 218 6.08 -9.52 12.35
C ILE A 218 7.19 -10.43 12.88
N ARG A 219 8.24 -9.88 13.50
CA ARG A 219 9.31 -10.66 14.12
C ARG A 219 8.80 -11.57 15.24
N GLN A 220 7.85 -11.12 16.02
CA GLN A 220 7.20 -11.96 17.03
C GLN A 220 6.47 -13.13 16.36
N THR A 221 5.65 -12.88 15.33
CA THR A 221 4.97 -13.95 14.59
C THR A 221 5.95 -14.91 13.92
N GLN A 222 7.07 -14.42 13.37
CA GLN A 222 8.14 -15.27 12.82
C GLN A 222 8.73 -16.21 13.90
N MET A 223 8.89 -15.73 15.13
CA MET A 223 9.38 -16.58 16.25
C MET A 223 8.37 -17.67 16.57
N GLU A 224 7.09 -17.33 16.68
CA GLU A 224 6.00 -18.28 16.93
C GLU A 224 5.95 -19.38 15.85
N VAL A 225 6.07 -18.99 14.57
CA VAL A 225 6.12 -19.95 13.44
C VAL A 225 7.35 -20.86 13.54
N LYS A 226 8.52 -20.32 13.90
CA LYS A 226 9.75 -21.12 14.07
C LYS A 226 9.62 -22.12 15.21
N GLU A 227 9.05 -21.72 16.34
CA GLU A 227 8.77 -22.61 17.47
C GLU A 227 7.87 -23.76 17.03
N CYS A 228 6.79 -23.50 16.27
CA CYS A 228 5.95 -24.56 15.72
C CYS A 228 6.72 -25.50 14.77
N ILE A 229 7.63 -24.98 13.95
CA ILE A 229 8.49 -25.81 13.07
C ILE A 229 9.42 -26.68 13.90
N ASP A 230 10.05 -26.13 14.93
CA ASP A 230 10.97 -26.87 15.82
C ASP A 230 10.24 -27.99 16.56
N GLU A 231 9.00 -27.77 17.01
CA GLU A 231 8.15 -28.82 17.62
C GLU A 231 7.92 -29.98 16.64
N PHE A 232 7.68 -29.70 15.35
CA PHE A 232 7.57 -30.74 14.32
C PHE A 232 8.85 -31.57 14.18
N ILE A 233 10.01 -30.91 14.17
CA ILE A 233 11.31 -31.56 14.00
C ILE A 233 11.68 -32.40 15.21
N LEU A 234 11.31 -31.95 16.41
CA LEU A 234 11.65 -32.62 17.69
C LEU A 234 10.65 -33.72 18.10
N THR A 235 9.45 -33.76 17.50
CA THR A 235 8.47 -34.80 17.78
C THR A 235 8.94 -36.09 17.11
N PRO A 236 9.22 -37.18 17.89
CA PRO A 236 9.64 -38.46 17.33
C PRO A 236 8.54 -38.98 16.39
N LEU A 237 8.91 -39.39 15.18
CA LEU A 237 8.00 -40.15 14.32
C LEU A 237 7.56 -41.40 15.08
N GLU A 238 6.24 -41.60 15.30
CA GLU A 238 5.75 -42.83 15.82
C GLU A 238 6.24 -44.00 14.91
N PRO A 239 6.76 -45.07 15.48
CA PRO A 239 7.21 -46.20 14.67
C PRO A 239 6.01 -46.70 13.85
N LEU A 240 6.18 -46.78 12.53
CA LEU A 240 5.21 -47.42 11.63
C LEU A 240 4.99 -48.85 12.08
N ASN A 241 3.82 -49.13 12.66
CA ASN A 241 3.38 -50.48 13.01
C ASN A 241 3.01 -51.25 11.74
#